data_6b4370de2ec929476ad855479d1af4b7
#
_entry.id   6b4370de2ec929476ad855479d1af4b7
#
_cell.length_a   1.000
_cell.length_b   1.000
_cell.length_c   1.000
_cell.angle_alpha   90.00
_cell.angle_beta   90.00
_cell.angle_gamma   90.00
#
_symmetry.space_group_name_H-M   'P 1'
#
loop_
_entity.id
_entity.type
_entity.pdbx_description
1 polymer ?
#
loop_
_entity_poly.entity_id
_entity_poly.type
_entity_poly.pdbx_seq_one_letter_code
_entity_poly.pdbx_strand_id
1 'polypeptide(L)'
;MKKLLTLALSLALTAAVGVASANTKLVVGASATPHAEILEAAKPILAEKGIDLEIVVFDDYVQPNLQLEAGDLDANYFQHIPYLEDFNAQNGTHLVSAGAVHYEPMGLYVNPAKAITLDSIPDGATIAIPNDTTNESRALGLLEFNGLLKLNAAAGQTATVLDVAENPHKFEFVEVEAAQVPRTLADVRRRSGRHQLQLRASGRYGRCRHADCLREHRGRLSEHHRRPRGRRPRRAQDAG
;
A
#
# COMPACT_ATOMS: atom_id res chain seq x y z
N MET A 1 85.34 31.93 6.07
CA MET A 1 84.16 32.35 5.33
C MET A 1 83.60 31.13 4.58
N LYS A 2 82.72 30.38 5.18
CA LYS A 2 82.05 29.25 4.52
C LYS A 2 80.60 29.38 4.82
N LYS A 3 79.82 29.72 3.80
CA LYS A 3 78.36 29.80 3.85
C LYS A 3 77.82 28.38 3.78
N LEU A 4 77.19 27.91 4.83
CA LEU A 4 76.40 26.68 4.86
C LEU A 4 75.02 26.97 4.30
N LEU A 5 74.72 26.38 3.16
CA LEU A 5 73.42 26.42 2.51
C LEU A 5 72.62 25.28 3.12
N THR A 6 71.66 25.62 3.99
CA THR A 6 70.77 24.65 4.57
C THR A 6 69.55 24.52 3.65
N LEU A 7 69.47 23.43 2.93
CA LEU A 7 68.34 23.07 2.07
C LEU A 7 67.18 22.49 2.95
N ALA A 8 66.24 23.30 3.27
CA ALA A 8 65.02 22.83 3.96
C ALA A 8 64.07 22.10 2.96
N LEU A 9 64.08 20.77 3.05
CA LEU A 9 63.16 19.92 2.30
C LEU A 9 61.79 19.96 2.99
N SER A 10 60.91 20.85 2.52
CA SER A 10 59.54 20.91 2.99
C SER A 10 58.76 19.74 2.38
N LEU A 11 58.59 18.68 3.17
CA LEU A 11 57.73 17.56 2.85
C LEU A 11 56.29 18.04 3.01
N ALA A 12 55.68 18.46 1.91
CA ALA A 12 54.23 18.75 1.85
C ALA A 12 53.48 17.44 1.95
N LEU A 13 53.08 17.07 3.16
CA LEU A 13 52.15 15.98 3.42
C LEU A 13 50.78 16.48 3.04
N THR A 14 50.37 16.27 1.77
CA THR A 14 48.99 16.43 1.35
C THR A 14 48.17 15.34 2.02
N ALA A 15 47.67 15.66 3.22
CA ALA A 15 46.57 14.89 3.81
C ALA A 15 45.37 14.98 2.85
N ALA A 16 45.17 13.96 2.05
CA ALA A 16 43.92 13.75 1.38
C ALA A 16 42.86 13.52 2.47
N VAL A 17 42.25 14.62 2.91
CA VAL A 17 41.03 14.55 3.73
C VAL A 17 39.97 13.97 2.79
N GLY A 18 39.84 12.66 2.86
CA GLY A 18 38.67 11.99 2.28
C GLY A 18 37.46 12.60 2.96
N VAL A 19 36.75 13.44 2.25
CA VAL A 19 35.42 13.88 2.69
C VAL A 19 34.60 12.61 2.74
N ALA A 20 34.49 12.00 3.91
CA ALA A 20 33.49 10.96 4.14
C ALA A 20 32.17 11.65 3.88
N SER A 21 31.57 11.38 2.72
CA SER A 21 30.21 11.81 2.42
C SER A 21 29.34 11.19 3.50
N ALA A 22 28.81 12.01 4.40
CA ALA A 22 27.85 11.53 5.38
C ALA A 22 26.67 10.94 4.61
N ASN A 23 26.25 9.74 4.98
CA ASN A 23 25.07 9.13 4.38
C ASN A 23 23.88 10.07 4.57
N THR A 24 23.10 10.22 3.52
CA THR A 24 21.82 10.95 3.59
C THR A 24 20.83 10.09 4.36
N LYS A 25 20.36 10.58 5.50
CA LYS A 25 19.29 9.91 6.25
C LYS A 25 17.98 10.04 5.50
N LEU A 26 17.24 8.95 5.40
CA LEU A 26 15.90 8.88 4.81
C LEU A 26 14.99 8.13 5.78
N VAL A 27 13.98 8.83 6.32
CA VAL A 27 13.01 8.27 7.26
C VAL A 27 11.71 7.92 6.53
N VAL A 28 11.36 6.63 6.50
CA VAL A 28 10.19 6.15 5.74
C VAL A 28 9.21 5.44 6.66
N GLY A 29 7.97 5.95 6.69
CA GLY A 29 6.85 5.29 7.36
C GLY A 29 6.28 4.15 6.53
N ALA A 30 6.00 3.01 7.15
CA ALA A 30 5.46 1.84 6.43
C ALA A 30 4.53 1.00 7.31
N SER A 31 3.57 0.31 6.70
CA SER A 31 2.88 -0.78 7.39
C SER A 31 3.80 -2.01 7.53
N ALA A 32 3.57 -2.83 8.56
CA ALA A 32 4.48 -3.91 8.94
C ALA A 32 4.72 -4.91 7.80
N THR A 33 3.66 -5.35 7.12
CA THR A 33 3.72 -6.38 6.07
C THR A 33 2.80 -6.00 4.92
N PRO A 34 3.30 -6.00 3.66
CA PRO A 34 4.65 -6.39 3.23
C PRO A 34 5.65 -5.22 3.19
N HIS A 35 5.19 -3.99 3.45
CA HIS A 35 5.88 -2.75 3.09
C HIS A 35 7.20 -2.59 3.85
N ALA A 36 7.21 -2.72 5.18
CA ALA A 36 8.44 -2.65 5.96
C ALA A 36 9.40 -3.80 5.59
N GLU A 37 8.89 -5.00 5.31
CA GLU A 37 9.71 -6.14 4.87
C GLU A 37 10.43 -5.86 3.54
N ILE A 38 9.75 -5.18 2.61
CA ILE A 38 10.34 -4.76 1.31
C ILE A 38 11.40 -3.67 1.54
N LEU A 39 11.12 -2.70 2.41
CA LEU A 39 12.09 -1.66 2.75
C LEU A 39 13.33 -2.23 3.45
N GLU A 40 13.17 -3.20 4.35
CA GLU A 40 14.31 -3.87 4.98
C GLU A 40 15.19 -4.60 3.94
N ALA A 41 14.59 -5.21 2.92
CA ALA A 41 15.34 -5.81 1.83
C ALA A 41 16.06 -4.78 0.94
N ALA A 42 15.52 -3.55 0.83
CA ALA A 42 16.14 -2.45 0.09
C ALA A 42 17.28 -1.75 0.86
N LYS A 43 17.29 -1.85 2.19
CA LYS A 43 18.21 -1.14 3.08
C LYS A 43 19.68 -1.30 2.71
N PRO A 44 20.24 -2.53 2.48
CA PRO A 44 21.63 -2.70 2.08
C PRO A 44 21.94 -2.07 0.72
N ILE A 45 21.01 -2.11 -0.22
CA ILE A 45 21.18 -1.50 -1.56
C ILE A 45 21.25 0.03 -1.47
N LEU A 46 20.46 0.61 -0.58
CA LEU A 46 20.46 2.05 -0.33
C LEU A 46 21.74 2.51 0.40
N ALA A 47 22.22 1.70 1.33
CA ALA A 47 23.46 1.97 2.05
C ALA A 47 24.68 2.03 1.09
N GLU A 48 24.75 1.17 0.08
CA GLU A 48 25.77 1.21 -0.97
C GLU A 48 25.72 2.53 -1.79
N LYS A 49 24.56 3.20 -1.80
CA LYS A 49 24.36 4.49 -2.47
C LYS A 49 24.51 5.69 -1.53
N GLY A 50 24.98 5.47 -0.30
CA GLY A 50 25.15 6.51 0.69
C GLY A 50 23.83 7.02 1.29
N ILE A 51 22.78 6.19 1.30
CA ILE A 51 21.49 6.48 1.93
C ILE A 51 21.32 5.59 3.16
N ASP A 52 21.12 6.22 4.31
CA ASP A 52 20.81 5.55 5.58
C ASP A 52 19.30 5.54 5.77
N LEU A 53 18.67 4.38 5.47
CA LEU A 53 17.24 4.22 5.57
C LEU A 53 16.82 3.88 7.00
N GLU A 54 16.02 4.75 7.61
CA GLU A 54 15.26 4.48 8.83
C GLU A 54 13.82 4.13 8.49
N ILE A 55 13.29 3.04 9.06
CA ILE A 55 11.94 2.56 8.82
C ILE A 55 11.13 2.72 10.09
N VAL A 56 10.05 3.50 10.02
CA VAL A 56 9.07 3.67 11.10
C VAL A 56 7.85 2.83 10.78
N VAL A 57 7.59 1.80 11.60
CA VAL A 57 6.48 0.87 11.36
C VAL A 57 5.23 1.34 12.06
N PHE A 58 4.12 1.40 11.31
CA PHE A 58 2.80 1.76 11.81
C PHE A 58 1.84 0.57 11.75
N ASP A 59 0.89 0.54 12.65
CA ASP A 59 -0.18 -0.45 12.73
C ASP A 59 -1.59 0.14 12.45
N ASP A 60 -1.61 1.34 11.86
CA ASP A 60 -2.77 2.05 11.35
C ASP A 60 -2.46 2.70 9.99
N TYR A 61 -3.49 3.21 9.29
CA TYR A 61 -3.33 3.86 7.98
C TYR A 61 -3.44 5.40 8.01
N VAL A 62 -3.67 5.98 9.19
CA VAL A 62 -3.85 7.44 9.36
C VAL A 62 -2.51 8.12 9.67
N GLN A 63 -1.79 7.59 10.66
CA GLN A 63 -0.56 8.20 11.16
C GLN A 63 0.55 8.35 10.11
N PRO A 64 0.79 7.39 9.20
CA PRO A 64 1.84 7.55 8.18
C PRO A 64 1.66 8.80 7.31
N ASN A 65 0.42 9.16 6.99
CA ASN A 65 0.11 10.36 6.21
C ASN A 65 0.22 11.63 7.05
N LEU A 66 -0.30 11.63 8.26
CA LEU A 66 -0.21 12.81 9.15
C LEU A 66 1.23 13.16 9.50
N GLN A 67 2.06 12.15 9.81
CA GLN A 67 3.48 12.39 10.13
C GLN A 67 4.30 12.81 8.91
N LEU A 68 3.95 12.32 7.71
CA LEU A 68 4.59 12.80 6.48
C LEU A 68 4.21 14.26 6.19
N GLU A 69 2.94 14.65 6.33
CA GLU A 69 2.50 16.04 6.16
C GLU A 69 3.12 16.97 7.20
N ALA A 70 3.34 16.49 8.43
CA ALA A 70 4.01 17.24 9.48
C ALA A 70 5.52 17.40 9.26
N GLY A 71 6.13 16.63 8.35
CA GLY A 71 7.57 16.61 8.09
C GLY A 71 8.37 15.73 9.05
N ASP A 72 7.72 14.86 9.83
CA ASP A 72 8.38 13.89 10.71
C ASP A 72 8.92 12.68 9.93
N LEU A 73 8.42 12.47 8.72
CA LEU A 73 8.86 11.47 7.76
C LEU A 73 9.26 12.16 6.44
N ASP A 74 10.20 11.56 5.71
CA ASP A 74 10.58 11.99 4.35
C ASP A 74 9.66 11.35 3.29
N ALA A 75 9.14 10.15 3.58
CA ALA A 75 8.21 9.43 2.72
C ALA A 75 7.37 8.44 3.53
N ASN A 76 6.30 7.93 2.93
CA ASN A 76 5.65 6.72 3.43
C ASN A 76 5.42 5.69 2.30
N TYR A 77 5.27 4.43 2.71
CA TYR A 77 5.07 3.32 1.80
C TYR A 77 4.06 2.34 2.39
N PHE A 78 2.77 2.47 2.01
CA PHE A 78 1.70 1.58 2.51
C PHE A 78 0.42 1.65 1.69
N GLN A 79 0.15 2.72 0.92
CA GLN A 79 -1.16 3.06 0.40
C GLN A 79 -1.25 2.96 -1.13
N HIS A 80 -2.46 2.87 -1.65
CA HIS A 80 -2.77 3.01 -3.06
C HIS A 80 -3.27 4.43 -3.37
N ILE A 81 -3.23 4.83 -4.65
CA ILE A 81 -3.58 6.19 -5.09
C ILE A 81 -4.99 6.63 -4.64
N PRO A 82 -6.06 5.83 -4.81
CA PRO A 82 -7.39 6.26 -4.35
C PRO A 82 -7.46 6.59 -2.85
N TYR A 83 -6.73 5.84 -2.00
CA TYR A 83 -6.66 6.14 -0.57
C TYR A 83 -5.91 7.46 -0.32
N LEU A 84 -4.79 7.70 -0.99
CA LEU A 84 -4.03 8.94 -0.88
C LEU A 84 -4.87 10.16 -1.28
N GLU A 85 -5.59 10.08 -2.39
CA GLU A 85 -6.43 11.16 -2.90
C GLU A 85 -7.60 11.45 -1.95
N ASP A 86 -8.26 10.41 -1.46
CA ASP A 86 -9.36 10.51 -0.50
C ASP A 86 -8.87 11.08 0.85
N PHE A 87 -7.71 10.59 1.34
CA PHE A 87 -7.09 11.09 2.56
C PHE A 87 -6.76 12.57 2.46
N ASN A 88 -6.14 13.01 1.36
CA ASN A 88 -5.83 14.42 1.13
C ASN A 88 -7.11 15.28 1.16
N ALA A 89 -8.17 14.81 0.47
CA ALA A 89 -9.43 15.53 0.41
C ALA A 89 -10.12 15.65 1.78
N GLN A 90 -10.08 14.59 2.58
CA GLN A 90 -10.74 14.57 3.89
C GLN A 90 -9.96 15.33 4.97
N ASN A 91 -8.63 15.30 4.90
CA ASN A 91 -7.77 15.86 5.96
C ASN A 91 -7.08 17.18 5.57
N GLY A 92 -7.26 17.66 4.33
CA GLY A 92 -6.62 18.88 3.85
C GLY A 92 -5.10 18.73 3.74
N THR A 93 -4.59 17.53 3.52
CA THR A 93 -3.17 17.25 3.31
C THR A 93 -2.79 17.39 1.83
N HIS A 94 -1.48 17.51 1.53
CA HIS A 94 -0.95 17.82 0.20
C HIS A 94 0.02 16.78 -0.31
N LEU A 95 -0.11 15.55 0.17
CA LEU A 95 0.79 14.45 -0.15
C LEU A 95 0.67 14.05 -1.62
N VAL A 96 1.81 13.67 -2.22
CA VAL A 96 1.88 13.27 -3.63
C VAL A 96 2.54 11.91 -3.77
N SER A 97 2.13 11.17 -4.80
CA SER A 97 2.74 9.88 -5.11
C SER A 97 4.10 10.07 -5.78
N ALA A 98 5.15 9.52 -5.19
CA ALA A 98 6.49 9.44 -5.80
C ALA A 98 6.59 8.30 -6.84
N GLY A 99 5.75 7.29 -6.75
CA GLY A 99 5.70 6.17 -7.70
C GLY A 99 5.00 4.93 -7.15
N ALA A 100 4.76 3.96 -8.02
CA ALA A 100 4.18 2.67 -7.68
C ALA A 100 5.28 1.62 -7.56
N VAL A 101 5.26 0.84 -6.49
CA VAL A 101 6.26 -0.21 -6.20
C VAL A 101 5.69 -1.58 -6.50
N HIS A 102 4.49 -1.91 -6.02
CA HIS A 102 3.84 -3.21 -6.23
C HIS A 102 2.31 -3.06 -6.24
N TYR A 103 1.64 -4.14 -6.54
CA TYR A 103 0.17 -4.25 -6.55
C TYR A 103 -0.29 -5.25 -5.49
N GLU A 104 -1.30 -4.86 -4.71
CA GLU A 104 -1.92 -5.71 -3.70
C GLU A 104 -3.38 -5.99 -4.06
N PRO A 105 -3.69 -7.25 -4.48
CA PRO A 105 -5.07 -7.63 -4.71
C PRO A 105 -5.84 -7.73 -3.39
N MET A 106 -7.10 -7.34 -3.40
CA MET A 106 -8.03 -7.64 -2.31
C MET A 106 -8.40 -9.12 -2.34
N GLY A 107 -8.53 -9.75 -1.17
CA GLY A 107 -8.92 -11.15 -1.06
C GLY A 107 -9.92 -11.40 0.06
N LEU A 108 -10.81 -12.36 -0.14
CA LEU A 108 -11.70 -12.89 0.89
C LEU A 108 -10.99 -14.06 1.60
N TYR A 109 -10.87 -13.97 2.92
CA TYR A 109 -10.16 -14.95 3.74
C TYR A 109 -11.10 -15.59 4.74
N VAL A 110 -10.93 -16.87 4.96
CA VAL A 110 -11.68 -17.66 5.94
C VAL A 110 -10.75 -18.20 7.02
N ASN A 111 -11.29 -18.53 8.16
CA ASN A 111 -10.53 -19.23 9.19
C ASN A 111 -10.06 -20.59 8.62
N PRO A 112 -8.75 -20.86 8.55
CA PRO A 112 -8.22 -22.07 7.92
C PRO A 112 -8.63 -23.36 8.65
N ALA A 113 -9.13 -23.26 9.88
CA ALA A 113 -9.68 -24.41 10.60
C ALA A 113 -11.11 -24.80 10.16
N LYS A 114 -11.74 -23.97 9.31
CA LYS A 114 -13.08 -24.21 8.76
C LYS A 114 -12.93 -24.48 7.25
N ALA A 115 -13.50 -25.58 6.78
CA ALA A 115 -13.54 -25.91 5.36
C ALA A 115 -14.65 -25.14 4.65
N ILE A 116 -14.52 -23.79 4.57
CA ILE A 116 -15.44 -22.91 3.88
C ILE A 116 -14.84 -22.55 2.54
N THR A 117 -15.61 -22.80 1.47
CA THR A 117 -15.34 -22.35 0.10
C THR A 117 -16.29 -21.22 -0.25
N LEU A 118 -16.10 -20.56 -1.40
CA LEU A 118 -17.01 -19.52 -1.86
C LEU A 118 -18.46 -19.99 -1.95
N ASP A 119 -18.65 -21.22 -2.48
CA ASP A 119 -19.99 -21.81 -2.68
C ASP A 119 -20.61 -22.33 -1.37
N SER A 120 -19.86 -22.37 -0.28
CA SER A 120 -20.32 -22.91 1.01
C SER A 120 -20.30 -21.89 2.13
N ILE A 121 -20.24 -20.59 1.80
CA ILE A 121 -20.33 -19.52 2.80
C ILE A 121 -21.72 -19.60 3.46
N PRO A 122 -21.80 -19.77 4.78
CA PRO A 122 -23.10 -19.92 5.44
C PRO A 122 -23.85 -18.59 5.51
N ASP A 123 -25.18 -18.68 5.45
CA ASP A 123 -26.04 -17.53 5.68
C ASP A 123 -25.84 -16.95 7.10
N GLY A 124 -25.90 -15.63 7.21
CA GLY A 124 -25.64 -14.93 8.46
C GLY A 124 -24.14 -14.91 8.86
N ALA A 125 -23.24 -15.23 7.93
CA ALA A 125 -21.80 -15.11 8.20
C ALA A 125 -21.43 -13.65 8.49
N THR A 126 -20.55 -13.45 9.46
CA THR A 126 -19.99 -12.13 9.75
C THR A 126 -18.76 -11.90 8.89
N ILE A 127 -18.71 -10.78 8.18
CA ILE A 127 -17.60 -10.38 7.31
C ILE A 127 -16.95 -9.12 7.90
N ALA A 128 -15.66 -9.22 8.27
CA ALA A 128 -14.87 -8.06 8.65
C ALA A 128 -14.30 -7.38 7.40
N ILE A 129 -14.52 -6.08 7.27
CA ILE A 129 -14.10 -5.26 6.15
C ILE A 129 -13.36 -4.01 6.66
N PRO A 130 -12.50 -3.37 5.84
CA PRO A 130 -11.94 -2.06 6.18
C PRO A 130 -13.03 -1.00 6.37
N ASN A 131 -12.78 -0.04 7.27
CA ASN A 131 -13.70 1.07 7.56
C ASN A 131 -13.32 2.37 6.83
N ASP A 132 -12.27 2.36 6.02
CA ASP A 132 -11.97 3.49 5.15
C ASP A 132 -12.73 3.38 3.82
N THR A 133 -13.24 4.50 3.33
CA THR A 133 -14.14 4.59 2.18
C THR A 133 -13.65 3.81 0.97
N THR A 134 -12.36 3.89 0.67
CA THR A 134 -11.81 3.31 -0.55
C THR A 134 -11.61 1.80 -0.46
N ASN A 135 -11.13 1.29 0.68
CA ASN A 135 -10.96 -0.15 0.88
C ASN A 135 -12.27 -0.85 1.23
N GLU A 136 -13.19 -0.19 1.94
CA GLU A 136 -14.56 -0.69 2.14
C GLU A 136 -15.25 -0.91 0.80
N SER A 137 -15.23 0.10 -0.08
CA SER A 137 -15.80 0.00 -1.42
C SER A 137 -15.18 -1.13 -2.24
N ARG A 138 -13.85 -1.32 -2.18
CA ARG A 138 -13.17 -2.45 -2.82
C ARG A 138 -13.62 -3.79 -2.25
N ALA A 139 -13.79 -3.89 -0.94
CA ALA A 139 -14.24 -5.11 -0.28
C ALA A 139 -15.66 -5.48 -0.70
N LEU A 140 -16.60 -4.53 -0.68
CA LEU A 140 -17.96 -4.72 -1.12
C LEU A 140 -18.04 -5.06 -2.61
N GLY A 141 -17.27 -4.35 -3.46
CA GLY A 141 -17.18 -4.64 -4.89
C GLY A 141 -16.63 -6.04 -5.20
N LEU A 142 -15.72 -6.58 -4.36
CA LEU A 142 -15.26 -7.96 -4.50
C LEU A 142 -16.38 -8.98 -4.18
N LEU A 143 -17.22 -8.72 -3.16
CA LEU A 143 -18.37 -9.56 -2.85
C LEU A 143 -19.41 -9.50 -3.97
N GLU A 144 -19.69 -8.32 -4.50
CA GLU A 144 -20.61 -8.14 -5.64
C GLU A 144 -20.11 -8.87 -6.88
N PHE A 145 -18.82 -8.70 -7.23
CA PHE A 145 -18.20 -9.38 -8.37
C PHE A 145 -18.36 -10.90 -8.32
N ASN A 146 -18.41 -11.46 -7.12
CA ASN A 146 -18.60 -12.90 -6.90
C ASN A 146 -20.06 -13.29 -6.69
N GLY A 147 -21.02 -12.38 -6.92
CA GLY A 147 -22.45 -12.66 -6.83
C GLY A 147 -22.96 -12.88 -5.41
N LEU A 148 -22.20 -12.50 -4.39
CA LEU A 148 -22.55 -12.71 -2.99
C LEU A 148 -23.49 -11.63 -2.44
N LEU A 149 -23.50 -10.46 -3.06
CA LEU A 149 -24.40 -9.34 -2.77
C LEU A 149 -24.61 -8.49 -4.02
N LYS A 150 -25.48 -7.48 -3.94
CA LYS A 150 -25.54 -6.40 -4.93
C LYS A 150 -25.44 -5.05 -4.26
N LEU A 151 -24.71 -4.16 -4.88
CA LEU A 151 -24.59 -2.76 -4.49
C LEU A 151 -25.60 -1.89 -5.27
N ASN A 152 -25.95 -0.76 -4.70
CA ASN A 152 -26.67 0.28 -5.41
C ASN A 152 -25.77 0.82 -6.53
N ALA A 153 -26.25 0.83 -7.76
CA ALA A 153 -25.47 1.24 -8.93
C ALA A 153 -24.91 2.68 -8.85
N ALA A 154 -25.48 3.53 -7.98
CA ALA A 154 -25.00 4.90 -7.76
C ALA A 154 -23.78 4.99 -6.81
N ALA A 155 -23.44 3.92 -6.07
CA ALA A 155 -22.40 3.97 -5.03
C ALA A 155 -20.98 4.13 -5.60
N GLY A 156 -20.71 3.60 -6.79
CA GLY A 156 -19.41 3.79 -7.47
C GLY A 156 -18.22 3.28 -6.65
N GLN A 157 -17.15 4.09 -6.56
CA GLN A 157 -15.92 3.76 -5.85
C GLN A 157 -15.95 4.12 -4.35
N THR A 158 -17.08 4.61 -3.86
CA THR A 158 -17.27 5.03 -2.46
C THR A 158 -18.41 4.28 -1.79
N ALA A 159 -18.72 3.05 -2.28
CA ALA A 159 -19.74 2.20 -1.70
C ALA A 159 -19.42 1.85 -0.25
N THR A 160 -20.43 1.96 0.60
CA THR A 160 -20.42 1.57 2.01
C THR A 160 -21.40 0.44 2.26
N VAL A 161 -21.42 -0.14 3.45
CA VAL A 161 -22.42 -1.17 3.82
C VAL A 161 -23.87 -0.66 3.68
N LEU A 162 -24.08 0.66 3.70
CA LEU A 162 -25.40 1.27 3.48
C LEU A 162 -25.87 1.18 2.02
N ASP A 163 -24.94 0.97 1.10
CA ASP A 163 -25.21 0.85 -0.33
C ASP A 163 -25.49 -0.60 -0.77
N VAL A 164 -25.54 -1.54 0.17
CA VAL A 164 -25.90 -2.94 -0.13
C VAL A 164 -27.39 -3.03 -0.44
N ALA A 165 -27.71 -3.18 -1.72
CA ALA A 165 -29.10 -3.26 -2.20
C ALA A 165 -29.71 -4.66 -2.00
N GLU A 166 -28.92 -5.73 -2.23
CA GLU A 166 -29.34 -7.11 -2.01
C GLU A 166 -28.28 -7.88 -1.23
N ASN A 167 -28.69 -8.54 -0.17
CA ASN A 167 -27.84 -9.39 0.67
C ASN A 167 -28.56 -10.75 0.90
N PRO A 168 -28.56 -11.63 -0.12
CA PRO A 168 -29.30 -12.88 -0.07
C PRO A 168 -28.83 -13.83 1.03
N HIS A 169 -27.52 -13.77 1.35
CA HIS A 169 -26.89 -14.58 2.41
C HIS A 169 -27.03 -13.95 3.80
N LYS A 170 -27.66 -12.79 3.93
CA LYS A 170 -27.82 -12.08 5.22
C LYS A 170 -26.51 -11.86 5.96
N PHE A 171 -25.44 -11.53 5.24
CA PHE A 171 -24.13 -11.24 5.83
C PHE A 171 -24.24 -10.10 6.84
N GLU A 172 -23.55 -10.26 7.97
CA GLU A 172 -23.33 -9.21 8.95
C GLU A 172 -21.96 -8.58 8.70
N PHE A 173 -21.88 -7.28 8.54
CA PHE A 173 -20.62 -6.58 8.32
C PHE A 173 -20.06 -6.01 9.63
N VAL A 174 -18.76 -6.11 9.79
CA VAL A 174 -18.00 -5.48 10.88
C VAL A 174 -16.89 -4.66 10.26
N GLU A 175 -17.03 -3.35 10.35
CA GLU A 175 -16.07 -2.40 9.85
C GLU A 175 -14.97 -2.19 10.89
N VAL A 176 -13.73 -2.36 10.49
CA VAL A 176 -12.56 -2.19 11.34
C VAL A 176 -11.46 -1.46 10.59
N GLU A 177 -10.57 -0.81 11.30
CA GLU A 177 -9.40 -0.19 10.72
C GLU A 177 -8.63 -1.20 9.84
N ALA A 178 -8.21 -0.78 8.62
CA ALA A 178 -7.72 -1.69 7.59
C ALA A 178 -6.53 -2.54 8.02
N ALA A 179 -5.55 -1.98 8.75
CA ALA A 179 -4.40 -2.72 9.26
C ALA A 179 -4.78 -3.75 10.34
N GLN A 180 -5.95 -3.60 10.98
CA GLN A 180 -6.45 -4.49 12.02
C GLN A 180 -7.30 -5.64 11.48
N VAL A 181 -7.84 -5.54 10.25
CA VAL A 181 -8.67 -6.59 9.64
C VAL A 181 -8.04 -7.98 9.76
N PRO A 182 -6.72 -8.19 9.52
CA PRO A 182 -6.09 -9.51 9.65
C PRO A 182 -6.20 -10.13 11.04
N ARG A 183 -6.28 -9.30 12.09
CA ARG A 183 -6.37 -9.77 13.47
C ARG A 183 -7.74 -10.32 13.82
N THR A 184 -8.79 -9.89 13.11
CA THR A 184 -10.17 -10.34 13.37
C THR A 184 -10.35 -11.83 13.18
N LEU A 185 -9.64 -12.49 12.25
CA LEU A 185 -9.66 -13.95 12.10
C LEU A 185 -9.06 -14.71 13.28
N ALA A 186 -8.08 -14.13 13.96
CA ALA A 186 -7.43 -14.75 15.10
C ALA A 186 -8.30 -14.67 16.36
N ASP A 187 -9.04 -13.56 16.54
CA ASP A 187 -9.85 -13.30 17.74
C ASP A 187 -11.12 -14.13 17.80
N VAL A 188 -11.61 -14.65 16.68
CA VAL A 188 -12.85 -15.47 16.61
C VAL A 188 -12.77 -16.76 17.41
N ARG A 189 -11.61 -17.22 17.79
CA ARG A 189 -11.47 -18.39 18.68
C ARG A 189 -12.13 -18.20 20.04
N ARG A 190 -12.53 -16.98 20.43
CA ARG A 190 -12.96 -16.66 21.80
C ARG A 190 -14.43 -16.27 21.98
N ARG A 191 -15.18 -15.83 20.98
CA ARG A 191 -16.44 -15.12 21.28
C ARG A 191 -17.76 -15.63 20.72
N SER A 192 -17.80 -16.39 19.62
CA SER A 192 -19.09 -16.97 19.20
C SER A 192 -18.91 -18.05 18.13
N GLY A 193 -19.85 -19.03 18.10
CA GLY A 193 -19.92 -20.06 17.08
C GLY A 193 -20.30 -19.55 15.68
N ARG A 194 -20.25 -18.25 15.41
CA ARG A 194 -20.56 -17.64 14.12
C ARG A 194 -19.42 -17.81 13.15
N HIS A 195 -19.75 -17.98 11.89
CA HIS A 195 -18.78 -18.06 10.80
C HIS A 195 -18.28 -16.66 10.45
N GLN A 196 -17.03 -16.38 10.71
CA GLN A 196 -16.42 -15.09 10.41
C GLN A 196 -15.49 -15.20 9.20
N LEU A 197 -15.62 -14.27 8.28
CA LEU A 197 -14.80 -14.06 7.11
C LEU A 197 -14.15 -12.69 7.20
N GLN A 198 -13.09 -12.45 6.42
CA GLN A 198 -12.50 -11.11 6.32
C GLN A 198 -12.11 -10.79 4.89
N LEU A 199 -12.22 -9.53 4.53
CA LEU A 199 -11.74 -8.97 3.28
C LEU A 199 -10.59 -8.01 3.56
N ARG A 200 -9.44 -8.25 2.95
CA ARG A 200 -8.27 -7.39 3.09
C ARG A 200 -7.46 -7.32 1.81
N ALA A 201 -6.77 -6.22 1.59
CA ALA A 201 -5.64 -6.19 0.68
C ALA A 201 -4.50 -7.04 1.29
N SER A 202 -3.90 -7.93 0.50
CA SER A 202 -2.94 -8.91 0.98
C SER A 202 -1.57 -8.66 0.40
N GLY A 203 -0.58 -8.42 1.27
CA GLY A 203 0.82 -8.43 0.93
C GLY A 203 1.55 -9.75 1.18
N ARG A 204 0.95 -10.74 1.84
CA ARG A 204 1.49 -12.09 1.97
C ARG A 204 0.63 -13.09 1.23
N TYR A 205 1.19 -13.69 0.18
CA TYR A 205 0.70 -14.97 -0.34
C TYR A 205 0.93 -16.06 0.73
N GLY A 206 0.02 -16.18 1.68
CA GLY A 206 -0.17 -17.47 2.28
C GLY A 206 -0.48 -18.41 1.14
N ARG A 207 0.27 -19.51 0.98
CA ARG A 207 0.02 -20.47 -0.10
C ARG A 207 -1.44 -20.89 -0.05
N CYS A 208 -2.26 -20.27 -0.90
CA CYS A 208 -3.58 -20.80 -1.21
C CYS A 208 -3.35 -22.13 -1.89
N ARG A 209 -3.47 -23.22 -1.15
CA ARG A 209 -3.34 -24.59 -1.70
C ARG A 209 -4.57 -25.01 -2.51
N HIS A 210 -5.58 -24.16 -2.59
CA HIS A 210 -6.80 -24.39 -3.37
C HIS A 210 -7.16 -23.12 -4.16
N ALA A 211 -7.77 -23.31 -5.32
CA ALA A 211 -8.03 -22.32 -6.36
C ALA A 211 -9.01 -21.17 -6.00
N ASP A 212 -9.38 -21.02 -4.76
CA ASP A 212 -10.44 -20.11 -4.27
C ASP A 212 -9.95 -18.71 -3.88
N CYS A 213 -8.74 -18.32 -4.27
CA CYS A 213 -8.34 -16.93 -4.21
C CYS A 213 -9.06 -16.15 -5.30
N LEU A 214 -10.10 -15.42 -4.90
CA LEU A 214 -10.81 -14.50 -5.78
C LEU A 214 -9.82 -13.49 -6.37
N ARG A 215 -9.58 -13.58 -7.68
CA ARG A 215 -8.76 -12.64 -8.42
C ARG A 215 -9.65 -11.48 -8.85
N GLU A 216 -9.31 -10.27 -8.46
CA GLU A 216 -9.75 -9.08 -9.18
C GLU A 216 -9.39 -9.25 -10.66
N HIS A 217 -10.38 -9.21 -11.53
CA HIS A 217 -10.20 -9.52 -12.94
C HIS A 217 -9.28 -8.47 -13.59
N ARG A 218 -8.21 -8.90 -14.25
CA ARG A 218 -7.27 -8.07 -15.03
C ARG A 218 -7.92 -7.20 -16.12
N GLY A 219 -9.20 -7.40 -16.41
CA GLY A 219 -9.90 -6.76 -17.50
C GLY A 219 -10.27 -5.29 -17.29
N ARG A 220 -10.45 -4.80 -16.07
CA ARG A 220 -10.83 -3.39 -15.81
C ARG A 220 -9.64 -2.43 -15.67
N LEU A 221 -8.46 -2.92 -15.34
CA LEU A 221 -7.28 -2.06 -15.20
C LEU A 221 -6.67 -1.63 -16.53
N SER A 222 -7.00 -2.28 -17.67
CA SER A 222 -6.44 -1.94 -18.97
C SER A 222 -7.09 -0.70 -19.62
N GLU A 223 -8.25 -0.23 -19.17
CA GLU A 223 -8.93 0.91 -19.77
C GLU A 223 -8.51 2.27 -19.19
N HIS A 224 -8.03 2.33 -17.96
CA HIS A 224 -7.64 3.60 -17.34
C HIS A 224 -6.19 4.05 -17.64
N HIS A 225 -5.37 3.21 -18.27
CA HIS A 225 -3.98 3.55 -18.61
C HIS A 225 -3.74 3.85 -20.09
N ARG A 226 -4.76 4.01 -20.92
CA ARG A 226 -4.58 4.58 -22.28
C ARG A 226 -4.39 6.09 -22.16
N ARG A 227 -3.13 6.51 -22.00
CA ARG A 227 -2.74 7.89 -22.28
C ARG A 227 -3.24 8.26 -23.68
N PRO A 228 -3.92 9.40 -23.90
CA PRO A 228 -4.19 9.86 -25.25
C PRO A 228 -2.86 10.03 -25.98
N ARG A 229 -2.67 9.31 -27.07
CA ARG A 229 -1.51 9.50 -27.94
C ARG A 229 -1.55 10.94 -28.42
N GLY A 230 -0.60 11.76 -27.94
CA GLY A 230 -0.40 13.12 -28.38
C GLY A 230 -0.30 13.16 -29.94
N ARG A 231 -1.18 13.92 -30.54
CA ARG A 231 -1.05 14.27 -31.96
C ARG A 231 0.30 14.96 -32.15
N ARG A 232 1.18 14.37 -32.96
CA ARG A 232 2.38 15.05 -33.44
C ARG A 232 1.93 16.32 -34.18
N PRO A 233 2.55 17.48 -33.95
CA PRO A 233 2.28 18.66 -34.76
C PRO A 233 2.73 18.36 -36.18
N ARG A 234 1.84 18.63 -37.17
CA ARG A 234 2.18 18.62 -38.60
C ARG A 234 3.18 19.74 -38.81
N ARG A 235 4.34 19.42 -39.42
CA ARG A 235 5.24 20.39 -39.99
C ARG A 235 4.46 21.16 -41.08
N ALA A 236 4.45 22.48 -40.96
CA ALA A 236 4.14 23.35 -42.07
C ALA A 236 5.21 23.13 -43.13
N GLN A 237 4.80 22.69 -44.33
CA GLN A 237 5.63 22.78 -45.52
C GLN A 237 5.35 24.12 -46.15
N ASP A 238 6.43 24.84 -46.37
CA ASP A 238 6.50 26.09 -47.11
C ASP A 238 5.89 25.91 -48.51
N ALA A 239 5.03 26.85 -48.88
CA ALA A 239 4.68 27.11 -50.27
C ALA A 239 5.25 28.48 -50.61
N GLY A 240 6.13 28.48 -51.61
CA GLY A 240 6.72 29.65 -52.23
C GLY A 240 5.72 30.48 -53.00
#